data_d74bfa42dfcfad8887b6c03e24457141
#
_entry.id   d74bfa42dfcfad8887b6c03e24457141
#
_cell.length_a   1.000
_cell.length_b   1.000
_cell.length_c   1.000
_cell.angle_alpha   90.00
_cell.angle_beta   90.00
_cell.angle_gamma   90.00
#
_symmetry.space_group_name_H-M   'P 1'
#
loop_
_entity.id
_entity.type
_entity.pdbx_description
1 polymer ?
#
loop_
_entity_poly.entity_id
_entity_poly.type
_entity_poly.pdbx_seq_one_letter_code
_entity_poly.pdbx_strand_id
1 'polypeptide(L)'
;MLKGKHIILGITGSIAAYKSAVLCRLLVSAGAEVRVLMTPLAKQFITPLTMATLSQHPILVDFFNPENGEWNSHVKLGEWADLYLIAPATANTMAKMATGVADNLLLTTYLSARCPVAVAPAMDLDMYAHVATQRNMEALRRDGVHIIEPGSGFLASGLQGKGRMAEPADIVKAVEALFSEKKKSLEGKHYLVTAGATIEPIDPVRFISNHSSGKMGYAVAEELACRGAKVTLVSGRTALECPKGVDRVDVLSAEDMYKACCEAFPATDGAVMCAAVADYTPQTVAEQKLKKGEGDMSIALKRTHDIAATLGKAKGDRVLVGFAMETENEQANAEGKLQRKNFDFIVLNSLRVEGAGFRGDTNVVSLIDREGREDLPLMSKGDVAKCIVDKMEKLVK
;
A
#
# COMPACT_ATOMS: atom_id res chain seq x y z
N MET A 1 -1.83 10.46 9.52
CA MET A 1 -1.78 10.98 8.13
C MET A 1 -2.67 10.10 7.26
N LEU A 2 -3.88 10.59 6.93
CA LEU A 2 -4.92 9.78 6.26
C LEU A 2 -5.14 10.17 4.80
N LYS A 3 -4.24 10.97 4.21
CA LYS A 3 -4.35 11.44 2.82
C LYS A 3 -4.45 10.26 1.83
N GLY A 4 -5.53 10.28 1.04
CA GLY A 4 -5.80 9.24 0.04
C GLY A 4 -6.28 7.91 0.63
N LYS A 5 -6.65 7.85 1.91
CA LYS A 5 -7.26 6.67 2.52
C LYS A 5 -8.76 6.70 2.38
N HIS A 6 -9.33 5.54 2.10
CA HIS A 6 -10.77 5.33 1.97
C HIS A 6 -11.31 4.73 3.26
N ILE A 7 -12.18 5.48 3.95
CA ILE A 7 -12.75 5.06 5.24
C ILE A 7 -14.26 4.94 5.14
N ILE A 8 -14.80 3.77 5.47
CA ILE A 8 -16.23 3.63 5.75
C ILE A 8 -16.44 4.00 7.22
N LEU A 9 -17.31 4.99 7.48
CA LEU A 9 -17.78 5.35 8.81
C LEU A 9 -19.18 4.79 9.05
N GLY A 10 -19.27 3.71 9.82
CA GLY A 10 -20.54 3.13 10.26
C GLY A 10 -21.08 3.84 11.50
N ILE A 11 -22.34 4.29 11.46
CA ILE A 11 -22.98 4.98 12.60
C ILE A 11 -24.17 4.18 13.07
N THR A 12 -24.18 3.81 14.36
CA THR A 12 -25.28 3.06 14.96
C THR A 12 -26.10 3.92 15.91
N GLY A 13 -27.30 3.43 16.26
CA GLY A 13 -28.30 4.17 17.04
C GLY A 13 -27.89 4.36 18.52
N SER A 14 -27.20 5.43 18.81
CA SER A 14 -26.75 5.86 20.13
C SER A 14 -26.75 7.37 20.22
N ILE A 15 -27.02 7.91 21.41
CA ILE A 15 -26.86 9.35 21.66
C ILE A 15 -25.44 9.84 21.28
N ALA A 16 -24.43 8.99 21.41
CA ALA A 16 -23.06 9.32 21.01
C ALA A 16 -22.88 9.58 19.50
N ALA A 17 -23.88 9.32 18.65
CA ALA A 17 -23.84 9.60 17.22
C ALA A 17 -23.59 11.10 16.91
N TYR A 18 -23.90 12.02 17.82
CA TYR A 18 -23.55 13.44 17.63
C TYR A 18 -22.03 13.64 17.47
N LYS A 19 -21.21 12.83 18.13
CA LYS A 19 -19.75 12.88 17.99
C LYS A 19 -19.27 12.44 16.60
N SER A 20 -20.05 11.61 15.90
CA SER A 20 -19.69 11.12 14.56
C SER A 20 -19.64 12.24 13.53
N ALA A 21 -20.37 13.35 13.73
CA ALA A 21 -20.26 14.54 12.91
C ALA A 21 -18.85 15.17 13.00
N VAL A 22 -18.36 15.35 14.23
CA VAL A 22 -17.01 15.89 14.47
C VAL A 22 -15.96 14.89 13.96
N LEU A 23 -16.15 13.59 14.21
CA LEU A 23 -15.24 12.53 13.75
C LEU A 23 -15.14 12.52 12.22
N CYS A 24 -16.26 12.55 11.51
CA CYS A 24 -16.30 12.62 10.04
C CYS A 24 -15.49 13.81 9.53
N ARG A 25 -15.74 14.99 10.10
CA ARG A 25 -15.02 16.21 9.73
C ARG A 25 -13.51 16.10 9.97
N LEU A 26 -13.09 15.53 11.09
CA LEU A 26 -11.67 15.33 11.40
C LEU A 26 -11.00 14.35 10.42
N LEU A 27 -11.67 13.23 10.07
CA LEU A 27 -11.15 12.27 9.10
C LEU A 27 -10.98 12.91 7.71
N VAL A 28 -12.00 13.66 7.24
CA VAL A 28 -11.94 14.39 5.96
C VAL A 28 -10.83 15.45 5.99
N SER A 29 -10.72 16.21 7.09
CA SER A 29 -9.66 17.22 7.25
C SER A 29 -8.26 16.62 7.31
N ALA A 30 -8.12 15.37 7.76
CA ALA A 30 -6.87 14.61 7.72
C ALA A 30 -6.55 14.05 6.33
N GLY A 31 -7.43 14.28 5.33
CA GLY A 31 -7.26 13.92 3.92
C GLY A 31 -7.84 12.57 3.52
N ALA A 32 -8.66 11.94 4.37
CA ALA A 32 -9.37 10.71 4.02
C ALA A 32 -10.61 11.01 3.16
N GLU A 33 -10.92 10.10 2.22
CA GLU A 33 -12.24 10.01 1.61
C GLU A 33 -13.15 9.18 2.54
N VAL A 34 -14.28 9.77 2.98
CA VAL A 34 -15.16 9.13 3.96
C VAL A 34 -16.52 8.84 3.34
N ARG A 35 -16.95 7.57 3.35
CA ARG A 35 -18.31 7.16 3.03
C ARG A 35 -19.03 6.73 4.30
N VAL A 36 -20.26 7.21 4.48
CA VAL A 36 -20.99 6.99 5.72
C VAL A 36 -22.11 5.98 5.51
N LEU A 37 -22.11 4.94 6.36
CA LEU A 37 -23.21 3.98 6.49
C LEU A 37 -23.93 4.21 7.81
N MET A 38 -25.25 4.27 7.79
CA MET A 38 -26.05 4.44 9.01
C MET A 38 -27.03 3.29 9.19
N THR A 39 -27.18 2.82 10.43
CA THR A 39 -28.34 1.96 10.71
C THR A 39 -29.63 2.77 10.66
N PRO A 40 -30.80 2.14 10.36
CA PRO A 40 -32.07 2.85 10.36
C PRO A 40 -32.33 3.64 11.67
N LEU A 41 -31.93 3.08 12.82
CA LEU A 41 -32.10 3.73 14.13
C LEU A 41 -31.15 4.94 14.29
N ALA A 42 -29.98 4.94 13.67
CA ALA A 42 -29.03 6.05 13.77
C ALA A 42 -29.59 7.38 13.23
N LYS A 43 -30.51 7.31 12.26
CA LYS A 43 -31.19 8.50 11.69
C LYS A 43 -32.01 9.30 12.72
N GLN A 44 -32.39 8.68 13.83
CA GLN A 44 -33.12 9.36 14.92
C GLN A 44 -32.20 10.19 15.81
N PHE A 45 -30.89 9.93 15.80
CA PHE A 45 -29.89 10.62 16.63
C PHE A 45 -29.09 11.66 15.86
N ILE A 46 -28.88 11.44 14.56
CA ILE A 46 -28.20 12.38 13.67
C ILE A 46 -28.78 12.23 12.26
N THR A 47 -29.00 13.35 11.58
CA THR A 47 -29.66 13.31 10.27
C THR A 47 -28.70 12.87 9.15
N PRO A 48 -29.18 12.10 8.15
CA PRO A 48 -28.40 11.81 6.94
C PRO A 48 -27.90 13.07 6.24
N LEU A 49 -28.70 14.14 6.20
CA LEU A 49 -28.31 15.41 5.60
C LEU A 49 -27.05 16.01 6.24
N THR A 50 -26.95 15.99 7.58
CA THR A 50 -25.76 16.47 8.30
C THR A 50 -24.52 15.66 7.89
N MET A 51 -24.66 14.33 7.85
CA MET A 51 -23.54 13.46 7.52
C MET A 51 -23.13 13.55 6.04
N ALA A 52 -24.09 13.68 5.13
CA ALA A 52 -23.80 13.88 3.71
C ALA A 52 -23.04 15.18 3.45
N THR A 53 -23.44 16.26 4.11
CA THR A 53 -22.75 17.55 4.02
C THR A 53 -21.30 17.46 4.51
N LEU A 54 -21.05 16.75 5.61
CA LEU A 54 -19.71 16.64 6.21
C LEU A 54 -18.79 15.68 5.47
N SER A 55 -19.34 14.58 4.94
CA SER A 55 -18.57 13.58 4.18
C SER A 55 -18.43 13.95 2.70
N GLN A 56 -19.26 14.86 2.20
CA GLN A 56 -19.38 15.21 0.77
C GLN A 56 -19.82 14.04 -0.11
N HIS A 57 -20.44 13.02 0.48
CA HIS A 57 -20.95 11.83 -0.20
C HIS A 57 -22.38 11.50 0.25
N PRO A 58 -23.19 10.84 -0.61
CA PRO A 58 -24.49 10.32 -0.22
C PRO A 58 -24.37 9.34 0.94
N ILE A 59 -25.37 9.36 1.83
CA ILE A 59 -25.43 8.45 2.98
C ILE A 59 -26.14 7.17 2.60
N LEU A 60 -25.57 6.05 2.98
CA LEU A 60 -26.09 4.73 2.70
C LEU A 60 -26.74 4.16 3.98
N VAL A 61 -28.01 3.78 3.88
CA VAL A 61 -28.80 3.19 4.98
C VAL A 61 -29.34 1.83 4.59
N ASP A 62 -30.00 1.78 3.44
CA ASP A 62 -30.70 0.62 2.93
C ASP A 62 -29.92 -0.04 1.78
N PHE A 63 -30.22 -1.30 1.48
CA PHE A 63 -29.56 -2.05 0.40
C PHE A 63 -29.81 -1.46 -0.99
N PHE A 64 -30.89 -0.74 -1.15
CA PHE A 64 -31.26 -0.09 -2.41
C PHE A 64 -31.97 1.23 -2.15
N ASN A 65 -31.90 2.12 -3.12
CA ASN A 65 -32.72 3.33 -3.11
C ASN A 65 -34.16 2.97 -3.54
N PRO A 66 -35.17 3.16 -2.70
CA PRO A 66 -36.55 2.79 -3.02
C PRO A 66 -37.15 3.60 -4.14
N GLU A 67 -36.64 4.80 -4.46
CA GLU A 67 -37.17 5.68 -5.49
C GLU A 67 -36.72 5.30 -6.91
N ASN A 68 -35.49 4.81 -7.06
CA ASN A 68 -34.91 4.50 -8.37
C ASN A 68 -34.39 3.05 -8.50
N GLY A 69 -34.42 2.25 -7.43
CA GLY A 69 -33.95 0.87 -7.41
C GLY A 69 -32.43 0.72 -7.47
N GLU A 70 -31.65 1.79 -7.34
CA GLU A 70 -30.20 1.73 -7.34
C GLU A 70 -29.68 0.92 -6.15
N TRP A 71 -28.83 -0.06 -6.44
CA TRP A 71 -28.32 -1.00 -5.46
C TRP A 71 -27.05 -0.48 -4.76
N ASN A 72 -27.09 -0.43 -3.43
CA ASN A 72 -25.93 -0.13 -2.60
C ASN A 72 -25.11 -1.41 -2.35
N SER A 73 -24.13 -1.66 -3.23
CA SER A 73 -23.34 -2.89 -3.18
C SER A 73 -22.39 -2.92 -1.97
N HIS A 74 -22.72 -3.76 -0.98
CA HIS A 74 -21.85 -4.02 0.18
C HIS A 74 -20.50 -4.60 -0.22
N VAL A 75 -20.42 -5.40 -1.31
CA VAL A 75 -19.20 -5.96 -1.85
C VAL A 75 -18.27 -4.86 -2.35
N LYS A 76 -18.79 -3.96 -3.21
CA LYS A 76 -18.00 -2.82 -3.71
C LYS A 76 -17.53 -1.89 -2.59
N LEU A 77 -18.35 -1.71 -1.57
CA LEU A 77 -17.95 -0.94 -0.37
C LEU A 77 -16.81 -1.62 0.38
N GLY A 78 -16.91 -2.93 0.60
CA GLY A 78 -15.85 -3.71 1.25
C GLY A 78 -14.55 -3.78 0.47
N GLU A 79 -14.59 -3.70 -0.86
CA GLU A 79 -13.41 -3.63 -1.74
C GLU A 79 -12.79 -2.23 -1.79
N TRP A 80 -13.63 -1.19 -1.73
CA TRP A 80 -13.18 0.20 -1.81
C TRP A 80 -12.46 0.67 -0.54
N ALA A 81 -12.85 0.16 0.63
CA ALA A 81 -12.38 0.68 1.90
C ALA A 81 -10.98 0.20 2.28
N ASP A 82 -10.14 1.11 2.78
CA ASP A 82 -8.90 0.81 3.50
C ASP A 82 -9.13 0.54 4.99
N LEU A 83 -10.25 1.06 5.56
CA LEU A 83 -10.68 0.84 6.94
C LEU A 83 -12.20 0.93 7.04
N TYR A 84 -12.81 0.02 7.82
CA TYR A 84 -14.19 0.14 8.23
C TYR A 84 -14.25 0.49 9.72
N LEU A 85 -14.60 1.74 10.04
CA LEU A 85 -14.73 2.27 11.39
C LEU A 85 -16.21 2.38 11.78
N ILE A 86 -16.63 1.68 12.84
CA ILE A 86 -18.00 1.79 13.37
C ILE A 86 -17.95 2.63 14.65
N ALA A 87 -18.43 3.86 14.57
CA ALA A 87 -18.41 4.83 15.66
C ALA A 87 -19.66 5.76 15.63
N PRO A 88 -20.56 5.66 16.61
CA PRO A 88 -20.54 4.74 17.75
C PRO A 88 -20.87 3.29 17.38
N ALA A 89 -20.35 2.32 18.13
CA ALA A 89 -20.74 0.92 18.09
C ALA A 89 -21.57 0.57 19.33
N THR A 90 -22.87 0.32 19.15
CA THR A 90 -23.77 -0.09 20.26
C THR A 90 -23.56 -1.55 20.65
N ALA A 91 -23.94 -1.92 21.88
CA ALA A 91 -23.94 -3.30 22.35
C ALA A 91 -24.71 -4.24 21.41
N ASN A 92 -25.87 -3.78 20.88
CA ASN A 92 -26.65 -4.52 19.88
C ASN A 92 -25.87 -4.82 18.62
N THR A 93 -25.21 -3.81 18.05
CA THR A 93 -24.42 -3.96 16.81
C THR A 93 -23.23 -4.88 17.05
N MET A 94 -22.49 -4.70 18.15
CA MET A 94 -21.35 -5.56 18.48
C MET A 94 -21.75 -7.02 18.72
N ALA A 95 -22.91 -7.26 19.35
CA ALA A 95 -23.46 -8.61 19.53
C ALA A 95 -23.74 -9.27 18.17
N LYS A 96 -24.38 -8.56 17.25
CA LYS A 96 -24.66 -9.04 15.90
C LYS A 96 -23.37 -9.30 15.10
N MET A 97 -22.38 -8.41 15.20
CA MET A 97 -21.07 -8.62 14.59
C MET A 97 -20.41 -9.90 15.11
N ALA A 98 -20.39 -10.10 16.44
CA ALA A 98 -19.76 -11.26 17.08
C ALA A 98 -20.45 -12.60 16.75
N THR A 99 -21.71 -12.57 16.30
CA THR A 99 -22.49 -13.75 15.95
C THR A 99 -22.79 -13.91 14.46
N GLY A 100 -22.28 -12.99 13.61
CA GLY A 100 -22.41 -13.05 12.15
C GLY A 100 -23.81 -12.69 11.64
N VAL A 101 -24.63 -11.97 12.41
CA VAL A 101 -25.95 -11.50 11.97
C VAL A 101 -25.80 -10.30 11.04
N ALA A 102 -26.40 -10.39 9.84
CA ALA A 102 -26.31 -9.37 8.79
C ALA A 102 -27.70 -8.90 8.34
N ASP A 103 -28.45 -8.28 9.26
CA ASP A 103 -29.83 -7.84 9.06
C ASP A 103 -29.98 -6.41 8.51
N ASN A 104 -28.90 -5.74 8.20
CA ASN A 104 -28.88 -4.40 7.60
C ASN A 104 -27.60 -4.17 6.79
N LEU A 105 -27.58 -3.12 5.96
CA LEU A 105 -26.46 -2.82 5.06
C LEU A 105 -25.13 -2.69 5.82
N LEU A 106 -25.11 -2.04 6.99
CA LEU A 106 -23.91 -1.85 7.81
C LEU A 106 -23.26 -3.20 8.19
N LEU A 107 -24.05 -4.13 8.71
CA LEU A 107 -23.58 -5.45 9.15
C LEU A 107 -23.23 -6.36 7.97
N THR A 108 -23.97 -6.28 6.87
CA THR A 108 -23.63 -7.02 5.64
C THR A 108 -22.32 -6.52 5.04
N THR A 109 -22.08 -5.20 5.06
CA THR A 109 -20.78 -4.63 4.65
C THR A 109 -19.66 -5.08 5.58
N TYR A 110 -19.91 -5.21 6.89
CA TYR A 110 -18.93 -5.75 7.83
C TYR A 110 -18.48 -7.16 7.45
N LEU A 111 -19.42 -8.06 7.15
CA LEU A 111 -19.09 -9.43 6.72
C LEU A 111 -18.41 -9.51 5.35
N SER A 112 -18.52 -8.45 4.53
CA SER A 112 -17.90 -8.37 3.21
C SER A 112 -16.61 -7.56 3.19
N ALA A 113 -16.23 -6.96 4.34
CA ALA A 113 -15.06 -6.09 4.42
C ALA A 113 -13.76 -6.88 4.26
N ARG A 114 -12.91 -6.44 3.34
CA ARG A 114 -11.56 -6.98 3.12
C ARG A 114 -10.48 -6.16 3.81
N CYS A 115 -10.87 -5.02 4.36
CA CYS A 115 -10.01 -4.12 5.12
C CYS A 115 -10.08 -4.39 6.63
N PRO A 116 -9.14 -3.87 7.43
CA PRO A 116 -9.26 -3.84 8.88
C PRO A 116 -10.57 -3.20 9.33
N VAL A 117 -11.12 -3.72 10.42
CA VAL A 117 -12.34 -3.20 11.05
C VAL A 117 -12.02 -2.68 12.43
N ALA A 118 -12.49 -1.47 12.76
CA ALA A 118 -12.37 -0.88 14.08
C ALA A 118 -13.75 -0.46 14.61
N VAL A 119 -13.95 -0.60 15.92
CA VAL A 119 -15.19 -0.17 16.58
C VAL A 119 -14.90 0.74 17.76
N ALA A 120 -15.71 1.77 17.93
CA ALA A 120 -15.69 2.67 19.10
C ALA A 120 -16.99 2.42 19.92
N PRO A 121 -16.95 1.60 20.97
CA PRO A 121 -18.11 1.26 21.80
C PRO A 121 -18.72 2.49 22.45
N ALA A 122 -20.07 2.50 22.54
CA ALA A 122 -20.82 3.54 23.22
C ALA A 122 -22.07 2.93 23.88
N MET A 123 -22.12 2.91 25.21
CA MET A 123 -23.21 2.37 25.99
C MET A 123 -23.14 2.84 27.44
N ASP A 124 -24.15 2.52 28.23
CA ASP A 124 -24.12 2.78 29.65
C ASP A 124 -23.10 1.89 30.39
N LEU A 125 -22.72 2.30 31.62
CA LEU A 125 -21.75 1.63 32.45
C LEU A 125 -22.09 0.16 32.69
N ASP A 126 -23.30 -0.11 33.10
CA ASP A 126 -23.76 -1.49 33.43
C ASP A 126 -23.82 -2.37 32.17
N MET A 127 -24.24 -1.78 31.04
CA MET A 127 -24.19 -2.46 29.73
C MET A 127 -22.78 -2.80 29.33
N TYR A 128 -21.82 -1.88 29.56
CA TYR A 128 -20.43 -2.12 29.25
C TYR A 128 -19.83 -3.23 30.13
N ALA A 129 -20.11 -3.19 31.43
CA ALA A 129 -19.62 -4.19 32.39
C ALA A 129 -20.30 -5.56 32.23
N HIS A 130 -21.46 -5.64 31.56
CA HIS A 130 -22.24 -6.86 31.43
C HIS A 130 -21.45 -7.97 30.76
N VAL A 131 -21.50 -9.18 31.32
CA VAL A 131 -20.73 -10.35 30.87
C VAL A 131 -20.93 -10.65 29.37
N ALA A 132 -22.15 -10.48 28.84
CA ALA A 132 -22.44 -10.70 27.43
C ALA A 132 -21.71 -9.68 26.55
N THR A 133 -21.65 -8.42 26.98
CA THR A 133 -20.94 -7.36 26.25
C THR A 133 -19.44 -7.64 26.23
N GLN A 134 -18.84 -7.97 27.35
CA GLN A 134 -17.42 -8.31 27.48
C GLN A 134 -17.06 -9.54 26.61
N ARG A 135 -17.90 -10.59 26.67
CA ARG A 135 -17.73 -11.79 25.82
C ARG A 135 -17.78 -11.45 24.32
N ASN A 136 -18.72 -10.60 23.90
CA ASN A 136 -18.83 -10.18 22.51
C ASN A 136 -17.63 -9.34 22.07
N MET A 137 -17.15 -8.44 22.91
CA MET A 137 -15.95 -7.66 22.65
C MET A 137 -14.70 -8.55 22.52
N GLU A 138 -14.57 -9.56 23.37
CA GLU A 138 -13.46 -10.51 23.29
C GLU A 138 -13.53 -11.38 22.03
N ALA A 139 -14.74 -11.81 21.63
CA ALA A 139 -14.95 -12.51 20.38
C ALA A 139 -14.52 -11.64 19.18
N LEU A 140 -14.93 -10.36 19.16
CA LEU A 140 -14.54 -9.42 18.12
C LEU A 140 -13.02 -9.18 18.06
N ARG A 141 -12.34 -9.08 19.22
CA ARG A 141 -10.86 -8.97 19.25
C ARG A 141 -10.21 -10.21 18.65
N ARG A 142 -10.65 -11.40 19.04
CA ARG A 142 -10.15 -12.67 18.51
C ARG A 142 -10.37 -12.79 17.00
N ASP A 143 -11.48 -12.24 16.49
CA ASP A 143 -11.81 -12.21 15.06
C ASP A 143 -11.10 -11.06 14.30
N GLY A 144 -10.15 -10.35 14.95
CA GLY A 144 -9.32 -9.32 14.35
C GLY A 144 -9.93 -7.91 14.30
N VAL A 145 -11.05 -7.67 15.01
CA VAL A 145 -11.65 -6.33 15.10
C VAL A 145 -10.92 -5.50 16.16
N HIS A 146 -10.47 -4.32 15.78
CA HIS A 146 -9.81 -3.37 16.67
C HIS A 146 -10.83 -2.64 17.54
N ILE A 147 -10.75 -2.83 18.85
CA ILE A 147 -11.61 -2.13 19.82
C ILE A 147 -10.91 -0.83 20.24
N ILE A 148 -11.48 0.31 19.88
CA ILE A 148 -11.06 1.62 20.40
C ILE A 148 -11.75 1.81 21.74
N GLU A 149 -10.98 1.66 22.83
CA GLU A 149 -11.53 1.63 24.19
C GLU A 149 -12.37 2.86 24.51
N PRO A 150 -13.57 2.68 25.11
CA PRO A 150 -14.37 3.81 25.52
C PRO A 150 -13.73 4.57 26.67
N GLY A 151 -13.94 5.87 26.68
CA GLY A 151 -13.52 6.75 27.77
C GLY A 151 -14.36 6.58 29.04
N SER A 152 -13.86 7.16 30.13
CA SER A 152 -14.59 7.30 31.39
C SER A 152 -15.12 8.73 31.52
N GLY A 153 -16.31 8.89 32.12
CA GLY A 153 -16.91 10.22 32.34
C GLY A 153 -18.39 10.14 32.64
N PHE A 154 -19.08 11.29 32.64
CA PHE A 154 -20.53 11.35 32.76
C PHE A 154 -21.21 10.73 31.54
N LEU A 155 -22.15 9.84 31.79
CA LEU A 155 -22.98 9.18 30.81
C LEU A 155 -24.34 9.87 30.69
N ALA A 156 -25.09 9.59 29.62
CA ALA A 156 -26.41 10.19 29.43
C ALA A 156 -27.43 9.80 30.50
N SER A 157 -27.21 8.67 31.17
CA SER A 157 -27.97 8.21 32.34
C SER A 157 -27.71 9.01 33.63
N GLY A 158 -26.71 9.89 33.65
CA GLY A 158 -26.24 10.59 34.85
C GLY A 158 -25.21 9.80 35.67
N LEU A 159 -24.92 8.54 35.31
CA LEU A 159 -23.87 7.75 35.94
C LEU A 159 -22.47 8.21 35.48
N GLN A 160 -21.48 7.95 36.30
CA GLN A 160 -20.07 8.22 35.98
C GLN A 160 -19.29 6.92 35.89
N GLY A 161 -18.67 6.66 34.73
CA GLY A 161 -17.89 5.45 34.53
C GLY A 161 -17.45 5.22 33.10
N LYS A 162 -16.96 4.01 32.82
CA LYS A 162 -16.48 3.56 31.50
C LYS A 162 -17.68 3.16 30.63
N GLY A 163 -17.70 3.58 29.38
CA GLY A 163 -18.78 3.27 28.41
C GLY A 163 -19.03 4.42 27.42
N ARG A 164 -18.51 5.60 27.73
CA ARG A 164 -18.61 6.77 26.85
C ARG A 164 -17.73 6.58 25.61
N MET A 165 -18.31 6.74 24.42
CA MET A 165 -17.51 6.72 23.17
C MET A 165 -16.27 7.60 23.30
N ALA A 166 -15.12 7.09 22.91
CA ALA A 166 -13.87 7.83 22.87
C ALA A 166 -14.05 9.19 22.16
N GLU A 167 -13.23 10.17 22.51
CA GLU A 167 -13.32 11.48 21.87
C GLU A 167 -12.89 11.37 20.38
N PRO A 168 -13.53 12.13 19.47
CA PRO A 168 -13.24 12.07 18.05
C PRO A 168 -11.75 12.21 17.71
N ALA A 169 -11.03 13.08 18.39
CA ALA A 169 -9.60 13.28 18.19
C ALA A 169 -8.78 12.03 18.57
N ASP A 170 -9.18 11.31 19.62
CA ASP A 170 -8.48 10.10 20.05
C ASP A 170 -8.82 8.90 19.14
N ILE A 171 -10.04 8.86 18.59
CA ILE A 171 -10.41 7.90 17.55
C ILE A 171 -9.55 8.12 16.30
N VAL A 172 -9.35 9.37 15.86
CA VAL A 172 -8.49 9.68 14.71
C VAL A 172 -7.05 9.23 14.97
N LYS A 173 -6.50 9.48 16.15
CA LYS A 173 -5.15 8.98 16.53
C LYS A 173 -5.07 7.45 16.49
N ALA A 174 -6.09 6.75 17.01
CA ALA A 174 -6.15 5.29 16.94
C ALA A 174 -6.20 4.79 15.49
N VAL A 175 -7.00 5.44 14.64
CA VAL A 175 -7.07 5.14 13.20
C VAL A 175 -5.72 5.37 12.53
N GLU A 176 -5.04 6.47 12.82
CA GLU A 176 -3.70 6.74 12.28
C GLU A 176 -2.67 5.70 12.75
N ALA A 177 -2.78 5.23 14.01
CA ALA A 177 -1.95 4.16 14.54
C ALA A 177 -2.18 2.84 13.79
N LEU A 178 -3.44 2.45 13.52
CA LEU A 178 -3.76 1.24 12.75
C LEU A 178 -3.13 1.26 11.35
N PHE A 179 -3.13 2.41 10.69
CA PHE A 179 -2.42 2.55 9.42
C PHE A 179 -0.90 2.56 9.60
N SER A 180 -0.38 2.94 10.77
CA SER A 180 1.04 2.94 11.09
C SER A 180 1.55 1.56 11.51
N GLU A 181 0.73 0.75 12.19
CA GLU A 181 1.10 -0.61 12.62
C GLU A 181 1.37 -1.56 11.44
N LYS A 182 0.66 -1.39 10.30
CA LYS A 182 1.06 -2.08 9.05
C LYS A 182 2.50 -1.75 8.60
N LYS A 183 3.11 -0.67 9.12
CA LYS A 183 4.45 -0.21 8.76
C LYS A 183 5.60 -0.97 9.44
N LYS A 184 5.32 -1.87 10.39
CA LYS A 184 6.39 -2.51 11.18
C LYS A 184 6.64 -3.98 10.86
N SER A 185 5.93 -4.55 9.89
CA SER A 185 6.06 -5.96 9.53
C SER A 185 7.47 -6.36 9.07
N LEU A 186 8.27 -5.38 8.62
CA LEU A 186 9.66 -5.56 8.21
C LEU A 186 10.67 -4.84 9.14
N GLU A 187 10.28 -4.52 10.37
CA GLU A 187 11.20 -3.92 11.36
C GLU A 187 12.41 -4.82 11.61
N GLY A 188 13.62 -4.26 11.59
CA GLY A 188 14.86 -4.99 11.72
C GLY A 188 15.37 -5.65 10.44
N LYS A 189 14.60 -5.65 9.36
CA LYS A 189 15.04 -6.14 8.04
C LYS A 189 15.69 -5.02 7.24
N HIS A 190 16.64 -5.39 6.36
CA HIS A 190 17.35 -4.47 5.48
C HIS A 190 17.24 -4.92 4.02
N TYR A 191 16.80 -4.05 3.14
CA TYR A 191 16.65 -4.35 1.70
C TYR A 191 17.44 -3.38 0.83
N LEU A 192 18.02 -3.94 -0.24
CA LEU A 192 18.63 -3.20 -1.34
C LEU A 192 17.56 -3.02 -2.45
N VAL A 193 17.40 -1.81 -2.95
CA VAL A 193 16.54 -1.55 -4.11
C VAL A 193 17.35 -0.81 -5.16
N THR A 194 17.28 -1.24 -6.43
CA THR A 194 17.87 -0.49 -7.53
C THR A 194 16.78 0.26 -8.30
N ALA A 195 17.05 1.48 -8.71
CA ALA A 195 16.09 2.31 -9.43
C ALA A 195 16.75 3.18 -10.52
N GLY A 196 15.92 3.73 -11.40
CA GLY A 196 16.34 4.63 -12.46
C GLY A 196 16.97 3.92 -13.66
N ALA A 197 17.49 4.71 -14.57
CA ALA A 197 18.31 4.25 -15.67
C ALA A 197 19.77 4.57 -15.38
N THR A 198 20.67 3.70 -15.77
CA THR A 198 22.10 4.04 -15.84
C THR A 198 22.37 4.89 -17.08
N ILE A 199 23.44 5.65 -17.02
CA ILE A 199 23.91 6.53 -18.08
C ILE A 199 25.33 6.09 -18.43
N GLU A 200 25.52 5.72 -19.71
CA GLU A 200 26.81 5.28 -20.22
C GLU A 200 27.41 6.41 -21.08
N PRO A 201 28.39 7.16 -20.56
CA PRO A 201 28.94 8.30 -21.27
C PRO A 201 29.62 7.91 -22.58
N ILE A 202 29.36 8.66 -23.64
CA ILE A 202 30.10 8.62 -24.93
C ILE A 202 31.18 9.68 -24.90
N ASP A 203 30.82 10.87 -24.41
CA ASP A 203 31.70 12.04 -24.23
C ASP A 203 31.07 12.92 -23.11
N PRO A 204 31.67 14.06 -22.75
CA PRO A 204 31.13 14.94 -21.70
C PRO A 204 29.70 15.46 -21.92
N VAL A 205 29.15 15.29 -23.14
CA VAL A 205 27.85 15.86 -23.55
C VAL A 205 26.82 14.77 -23.87
N ARG A 206 27.25 13.65 -24.44
CA ARG A 206 26.35 12.60 -24.96
C ARG A 206 26.54 11.29 -24.23
N PHE A 207 25.45 10.55 -24.10
CA PHE A 207 25.41 9.28 -23.40
C PHE A 207 24.35 8.32 -23.99
N ILE A 208 24.49 7.04 -23.70
CA ILE A 208 23.49 6.01 -23.93
C ILE A 208 22.73 5.79 -22.62
N SER A 209 21.40 5.67 -22.67
CA SER A 209 20.57 5.39 -21.49
C SER A 209 19.24 4.74 -21.89
N ASN A 210 18.48 4.29 -20.91
CA ASN A 210 17.14 3.73 -21.03
C ASN A 210 16.07 4.78 -20.69
N HIS A 211 14.81 4.52 -21.10
CA HIS A 211 13.68 5.41 -20.85
C HIS A 211 13.11 5.33 -19.41
N SER A 212 13.73 4.58 -18.50
CA SER A 212 13.23 4.42 -17.13
C SER A 212 13.23 5.75 -16.38
N SER A 213 12.12 6.05 -15.71
CA SER A 213 11.97 7.21 -14.82
C SER A 213 12.36 6.93 -13.36
N GLY A 214 12.59 5.67 -12.99
CA GLY A 214 12.85 5.25 -11.62
C GLY A 214 11.62 5.08 -10.72
N LYS A 215 10.43 5.57 -11.12
CA LYS A 215 9.22 5.62 -10.29
C LYS A 215 8.87 4.29 -9.60
N MET A 216 9.01 3.14 -10.30
CA MET A 216 8.65 1.85 -9.73
C MET A 216 9.59 1.44 -8.59
N GLY A 217 10.92 1.58 -8.78
CA GLY A 217 11.90 1.29 -7.73
C GLY A 217 11.74 2.22 -6.51
N TYR A 218 11.44 3.49 -6.74
CA TYR A 218 11.13 4.44 -5.66
C TYR A 218 9.87 4.06 -4.89
N ALA A 219 8.80 3.64 -5.57
CA ALA A 219 7.58 3.17 -4.92
C ALA A 219 7.82 1.91 -4.06
N VAL A 220 8.64 0.96 -4.54
CA VAL A 220 9.03 -0.22 -3.75
C VAL A 220 9.88 0.17 -2.55
N ALA A 221 10.85 1.08 -2.71
CA ALA A 221 11.68 1.57 -1.61
C ALA A 221 10.84 2.29 -0.55
N GLU A 222 9.87 3.10 -0.96
CA GLU A 222 8.92 3.78 -0.08
C GLU A 222 8.06 2.78 0.70
N GLU A 223 7.50 1.76 0.04
CA GLU A 223 6.66 0.75 0.68
C GLU A 223 7.45 -0.09 1.69
N LEU A 224 8.68 -0.52 1.37
CA LEU A 224 9.57 -1.23 2.30
C LEU A 224 9.88 -0.37 3.54
N ALA A 225 10.24 0.90 3.35
CA ALA A 225 10.49 1.85 4.44
C ALA A 225 9.21 2.12 5.26
N CYS A 226 8.06 2.20 4.61
CA CYS A 226 6.76 2.32 5.26
C CYS A 226 6.43 1.12 6.16
N ARG A 227 6.92 -0.08 5.84
CA ARG A 227 6.79 -1.30 6.70
C ARG A 227 7.91 -1.45 7.72
N GLY A 228 8.74 -0.44 7.90
CA GLY A 228 9.77 -0.38 8.94
C GLY A 228 11.11 -1.00 8.55
N ALA A 229 11.29 -1.44 7.30
CA ALA A 229 12.57 -1.91 6.84
C ALA A 229 13.59 -0.77 6.71
N LYS A 230 14.86 -1.05 6.98
CA LYS A 230 15.97 -0.24 6.49
C LYS A 230 16.08 -0.47 4.98
N VAL A 231 16.22 0.60 4.20
CA VAL A 231 16.29 0.51 2.74
C VAL A 231 17.51 1.26 2.22
N THR A 232 18.35 0.57 1.46
CA THR A 232 19.41 1.18 0.65
C THR A 232 18.93 1.24 -0.79
N LEU A 233 18.70 2.45 -1.30
CA LEU A 233 18.25 2.71 -2.67
C LEU A 233 19.43 3.13 -3.54
N VAL A 234 19.95 2.23 -4.36
CA VAL A 234 20.97 2.55 -5.37
C VAL A 234 20.26 3.09 -6.62
N SER A 235 20.39 4.39 -6.83
CA SER A 235 19.62 5.10 -7.85
C SER A 235 20.51 5.66 -8.95
N GLY A 236 20.21 5.29 -10.19
CA GLY A 236 20.64 6.06 -11.36
C GLY A 236 19.99 7.44 -11.38
N ARG A 237 20.37 8.27 -12.33
CA ARG A 237 19.90 9.66 -12.43
C ARG A 237 18.38 9.74 -12.57
N THR A 238 17.75 10.49 -11.69
CA THR A 238 16.29 10.76 -11.70
C THR A 238 16.01 12.13 -11.09
N ALA A 239 14.83 12.69 -11.38
CA ALA A 239 14.32 13.91 -10.76
C ALA A 239 13.43 13.62 -9.53
N LEU A 240 13.31 12.35 -9.11
CA LEU A 240 12.48 11.97 -7.98
C LEU A 240 13.15 12.32 -6.65
N GLU A 241 12.37 12.81 -5.72
CA GLU A 241 12.82 13.02 -4.35
C GLU A 241 13.01 11.67 -3.65
N CYS A 242 14.02 11.60 -2.75
CA CYS A 242 14.24 10.40 -1.96
C CYS A 242 13.09 10.19 -0.96
N PRO A 243 12.48 9.00 -0.91
CA PRO A 243 11.44 8.71 0.07
C PRO A 243 11.98 8.83 1.52
N LYS A 244 11.11 9.22 2.45
CA LYS A 244 11.49 9.34 3.86
C LYS A 244 11.92 7.99 4.44
N GLY A 245 13.01 7.98 5.19
CA GLY A 245 13.53 6.76 5.83
C GLY A 245 14.27 5.82 4.88
N VAL A 246 14.65 6.28 3.70
CA VAL A 246 15.42 5.54 2.70
C VAL A 246 16.82 6.15 2.58
N ASP A 247 17.85 5.31 2.65
CA ASP A 247 19.25 5.69 2.42
C ASP A 247 19.54 5.60 0.91
N ARG A 248 19.66 6.76 0.22
CA ARG A 248 19.91 6.80 -1.22
C ARG A 248 21.40 6.88 -1.53
N VAL A 249 21.85 6.02 -2.45
CA VAL A 249 23.18 6.02 -3.05
C VAL A 249 23.04 6.38 -4.51
N ASP A 250 23.51 7.58 -4.91
CA ASP A 250 23.46 8.04 -6.28
C ASP A 250 24.61 7.44 -7.11
N VAL A 251 24.26 6.90 -8.26
CA VAL A 251 25.21 6.31 -9.23
C VAL A 251 24.92 6.84 -10.62
N LEU A 252 25.94 6.78 -11.49
CA LEU A 252 25.81 7.24 -12.86
C LEU A 252 25.72 6.06 -13.84
N SER A 253 26.77 5.23 -13.85
CA SER A 253 26.94 4.15 -14.83
C SER A 253 26.50 2.78 -14.29
N ALA A 254 26.38 1.79 -15.19
CA ALA A 254 26.18 0.40 -14.83
C ALA A 254 27.30 -0.13 -13.93
N GLU A 255 28.53 0.31 -14.14
CA GLU A 255 29.69 -0.06 -13.32
C GLU A 255 29.59 0.51 -11.91
N ASP A 256 29.16 1.79 -11.76
CA ASP A 256 28.97 2.38 -10.44
C ASP A 256 27.84 1.66 -9.68
N MET A 257 26.74 1.36 -10.37
CA MET A 257 25.63 0.61 -9.77
C MET A 257 26.07 -0.80 -9.37
N TYR A 258 26.87 -1.47 -10.20
CA TYR A 258 27.43 -2.80 -9.88
C TYR A 258 28.23 -2.76 -8.59
N LYS A 259 29.18 -1.81 -8.46
CA LYS A 259 30.02 -1.66 -7.27
C LYS A 259 29.18 -1.39 -6.02
N ALA A 260 28.29 -0.41 -6.09
CA ALA A 260 27.40 -0.05 -4.97
C ALA A 260 26.52 -1.22 -4.53
N CYS A 261 25.95 -2.00 -5.47
CA CYS A 261 25.15 -3.16 -5.17
C CYS A 261 25.96 -4.29 -4.53
N CYS A 262 27.16 -4.59 -5.06
CA CYS A 262 28.03 -5.62 -4.50
C CYS A 262 28.52 -5.28 -3.08
N GLU A 263 28.76 -4.00 -2.79
CA GLU A 263 29.14 -3.53 -1.48
C GLU A 263 27.98 -3.61 -0.46
N ALA A 264 26.78 -3.18 -0.86
CA ALA A 264 25.64 -3.12 0.05
C ALA A 264 24.98 -4.49 0.30
N PHE A 265 24.90 -5.36 -0.71
CA PHE A 265 24.10 -6.60 -0.68
C PHE A 265 24.45 -7.58 0.45
N PRO A 266 25.73 -7.80 0.84
CA PRO A 266 26.08 -8.73 1.92
C PRO A 266 25.41 -8.39 3.27
N ALA A 267 25.11 -7.12 3.52
CA ALA A 267 24.50 -6.63 4.75
C ALA A 267 22.95 -6.57 4.70
N THR A 268 22.33 -7.11 3.65
CA THR A 268 20.87 -7.05 3.44
C THR A 268 20.20 -8.40 3.63
N ASP A 269 18.90 -8.39 3.92
CA ASP A 269 18.01 -9.58 3.93
C ASP A 269 17.47 -9.88 2.53
N GLY A 270 17.62 -8.96 1.56
CA GLY A 270 17.19 -9.17 0.19
C GLY A 270 17.40 -7.96 -0.71
N ALA A 271 17.11 -8.15 -2.01
CA ALA A 271 17.21 -7.08 -2.98
C ALA A 271 16.09 -7.09 -4.03
N VAL A 272 15.70 -5.91 -4.50
CA VAL A 272 14.76 -5.69 -5.60
C VAL A 272 15.49 -5.01 -6.77
N MET A 273 15.69 -5.77 -7.85
CA MET A 273 16.43 -5.33 -9.02
C MET A 273 15.49 -4.67 -10.04
N CYS A 274 15.15 -3.38 -9.79
CA CYS A 274 14.15 -2.65 -10.57
C CYS A 274 14.76 -1.63 -11.55
N ALA A 275 16.08 -1.35 -11.46
CA ALA A 275 16.73 -0.43 -12.35
C ALA A 275 16.79 -0.92 -13.80
N ALA A 276 16.71 -0.01 -14.75
CA ALA A 276 16.98 -0.27 -16.15
C ALA A 276 18.49 -0.03 -16.43
N VAL A 277 19.28 -1.05 -16.15
CA VAL A 277 20.74 -1.03 -16.36
C VAL A 277 21.04 -1.24 -17.84
N ALA A 278 21.96 -0.48 -18.39
CA ALA A 278 22.40 -0.68 -19.77
C ALA A 278 23.24 -1.97 -19.87
N ASP A 279 22.91 -2.83 -20.85
CA ASP A 279 23.65 -4.08 -21.12
C ASP A 279 25.01 -3.82 -21.79
N TYR A 280 25.18 -2.64 -22.38
CA TYR A 280 26.38 -2.22 -23.10
C TYR A 280 26.79 -0.80 -22.71
N THR A 281 28.09 -0.58 -22.64
CA THR A 281 28.72 0.74 -22.41
C THR A 281 29.76 1.02 -23.51
N PRO A 282 30.05 2.28 -23.87
CA PRO A 282 31.15 2.61 -24.80
C PRO A 282 32.46 1.99 -24.33
N GLN A 283 33.22 1.40 -25.27
CA GLN A 283 34.51 0.79 -24.95
C GLN A 283 35.52 1.84 -24.49
N THR A 284 35.45 3.03 -25.05
CA THR A 284 36.24 4.22 -24.71
C THR A 284 35.33 5.43 -24.59
N VAL A 285 35.54 6.22 -23.55
CA VAL A 285 34.82 7.49 -23.33
C VAL A 285 35.75 8.61 -23.81
N ALA A 286 35.25 9.45 -24.70
CA ALA A 286 36.05 10.58 -25.18
C ALA A 286 36.15 11.67 -24.12
N GLU A 287 37.36 12.20 -23.87
CA GLU A 287 37.61 13.28 -22.93
C GLU A 287 36.99 14.61 -23.34
N GLN A 288 36.80 14.77 -24.65
CA GLN A 288 36.19 15.96 -25.24
C GLN A 288 35.03 15.61 -26.13
N LYS A 289 34.10 16.57 -26.30
CA LYS A 289 32.95 16.41 -27.19
C LYS A 289 33.42 16.02 -28.60
N LEU A 290 33.01 14.85 -29.07
CA LEU A 290 33.28 14.39 -30.44
C LEU A 290 32.67 15.35 -31.44
N LYS A 291 33.49 15.89 -32.33
CA LYS A 291 33.01 16.82 -33.40
C LYS A 291 32.35 16.03 -34.52
N LYS A 292 31.36 16.64 -35.17
CA LYS A 292 30.70 16.08 -36.37
C LYS A 292 31.73 16.02 -37.52
N GLY A 293 31.95 14.81 -38.04
CA GLY A 293 32.73 14.59 -39.26
C GLY A 293 31.84 14.60 -40.51
N GLU A 294 32.44 14.36 -41.69
CA GLU A 294 31.70 14.26 -42.96
C GLU A 294 30.97 12.93 -43.18
N GLY A 295 31.15 11.94 -42.32
CA GLY A 295 30.56 10.61 -42.43
C GLY A 295 29.76 10.20 -41.22
N ASP A 296 29.21 8.96 -41.26
CA ASP A 296 28.50 8.33 -40.12
C ASP A 296 29.45 8.06 -38.96
N MET A 297 28.93 8.17 -37.75
CA MET A 297 29.67 7.90 -36.54
C MET A 297 29.29 6.51 -35.99
N SER A 298 30.27 5.64 -35.76
CA SER A 298 30.12 4.37 -35.08
C SER A 298 30.74 4.40 -33.69
N ILE A 299 30.11 3.76 -32.71
CA ILE A 299 30.62 3.68 -31.36
C ILE A 299 30.78 2.20 -31.01
N ALA A 300 32.03 1.79 -30.71
CA ALA A 300 32.29 0.45 -30.22
C ALA A 300 31.79 0.29 -28.78
N LEU A 301 30.99 -0.74 -28.55
CA LEU A 301 30.39 -1.04 -27.25
C LEU A 301 30.99 -2.31 -26.66
N LYS A 302 31.13 -2.37 -25.34
CA LYS A 302 31.46 -3.56 -24.56
C LYS A 302 30.32 -3.90 -23.62
N ARG A 303 30.19 -5.16 -23.23
CA ARG A 303 29.18 -5.62 -22.25
C ARG A 303 29.49 -5.05 -20.85
N THR A 304 28.41 -4.72 -20.13
CA THR A 304 28.45 -4.35 -18.72
C THR A 304 28.39 -5.60 -17.82
N HIS A 305 28.63 -5.43 -16.53
CA HIS A 305 28.46 -6.50 -15.56
C HIS A 305 26.99 -6.80 -15.31
N ASP A 306 26.60 -8.07 -15.31
CA ASP A 306 25.22 -8.48 -14.93
C ASP A 306 25.11 -8.48 -13.41
N ILE A 307 24.61 -7.36 -12.85
CA ILE A 307 24.43 -7.17 -11.40
C ILE A 307 23.54 -8.27 -10.83
N ALA A 308 22.39 -8.51 -11.45
CA ALA A 308 21.41 -9.47 -10.98
C ALA A 308 21.96 -10.90 -10.95
N ALA A 309 22.70 -11.31 -11.97
CA ALA A 309 23.36 -12.63 -11.99
C ALA A 309 24.45 -12.74 -10.91
N THR A 310 25.19 -11.66 -10.67
CA THR A 310 26.21 -11.63 -9.60
C THR A 310 25.60 -11.76 -8.22
N LEU A 311 24.55 -10.97 -7.92
CA LEU A 311 23.83 -11.06 -6.65
C LEU A 311 23.13 -12.41 -6.48
N GLY A 312 22.57 -12.97 -7.55
CA GLY A 312 21.93 -14.30 -7.54
C GLY A 312 22.88 -15.43 -7.15
N LYS A 313 24.16 -15.35 -7.52
CA LYS A 313 25.20 -16.29 -7.08
C LYS A 313 25.54 -16.15 -5.59
N ALA A 314 25.48 -14.92 -5.09
CA ALA A 314 25.79 -14.58 -3.69
C ALA A 314 24.57 -14.56 -2.78
N LYS A 315 23.39 -14.96 -3.29
CA LYS A 315 22.08 -14.77 -2.65
C LYS A 315 21.98 -15.44 -1.27
N GLY A 316 22.41 -16.69 -1.10
CA GLY A 316 22.16 -17.45 0.12
C GLY A 316 20.65 -17.53 0.42
N ASP A 317 20.26 -17.23 1.67
CA ASP A 317 18.86 -17.22 2.12
C ASP A 317 18.14 -15.88 1.86
N ARG A 318 18.77 -14.92 1.19
CA ARG A 318 18.22 -13.60 0.90
C ARG A 318 17.12 -13.67 -0.14
N VAL A 319 16.09 -12.82 0.02
CA VAL A 319 15.05 -12.67 -1.01
C VAL A 319 15.57 -11.83 -2.16
N LEU A 320 15.52 -12.34 -3.39
CA LEU A 320 15.97 -11.64 -4.58
C LEU A 320 14.84 -11.53 -5.61
N VAL A 321 14.42 -10.30 -5.89
CA VAL A 321 13.34 -9.98 -6.82
C VAL A 321 13.91 -9.35 -8.08
N GLY A 322 13.52 -9.87 -9.24
CA GLY A 322 13.89 -9.32 -10.54
C GLY A 322 12.74 -8.56 -11.19
N PHE A 323 13.10 -7.62 -12.07
CA PHE A 323 12.16 -7.02 -13.01
C PHE A 323 12.51 -7.45 -14.42
N ALA A 324 11.49 -7.74 -15.23
CA ALA A 324 11.61 -8.01 -16.64
C ALA A 324 10.64 -7.13 -17.43
N MET A 325 11.11 -6.64 -18.55
CA MET A 325 10.30 -5.98 -19.56
C MET A 325 10.61 -6.65 -20.88
N GLU A 326 9.62 -7.29 -21.45
CA GLU A 326 9.76 -8.08 -22.67
C GLU A 326 8.74 -7.60 -23.71
N THR A 327 9.07 -7.74 -24.96
CA THR A 327 8.18 -7.40 -26.09
C THR A 327 7.68 -8.65 -26.81
N GLU A 328 8.42 -9.76 -26.69
CA GLU A 328 8.12 -11.04 -27.31
C GLU A 328 8.42 -12.20 -26.35
N ASN A 329 7.64 -13.29 -26.41
CA ASN A 329 7.80 -14.47 -25.57
C ASN A 329 7.96 -14.16 -24.08
N GLU A 330 7.18 -13.19 -23.60
CA GLU A 330 7.31 -12.54 -22.30
C GLU A 330 7.45 -13.55 -21.15
N GLN A 331 6.59 -14.59 -21.12
CA GLN A 331 6.59 -15.58 -20.06
C GLN A 331 7.85 -16.46 -20.09
N ALA A 332 8.18 -17.05 -21.23
CA ALA A 332 9.35 -17.93 -21.37
C ALA A 332 10.66 -17.19 -21.05
N ASN A 333 10.77 -15.91 -21.47
CA ASN A 333 11.93 -15.08 -21.18
C ASN A 333 12.03 -14.76 -19.68
N ALA A 334 10.90 -14.46 -19.02
CA ALA A 334 10.86 -14.20 -17.58
C ALA A 334 11.23 -15.44 -16.76
N GLU A 335 10.67 -16.60 -17.09
CA GLU A 335 11.00 -17.90 -16.45
C GLU A 335 12.48 -18.25 -16.64
N GLY A 336 13.01 -18.05 -17.85
CA GLY A 336 14.43 -18.25 -18.12
C GLY A 336 15.34 -17.31 -17.31
N LYS A 337 14.93 -16.05 -17.08
CA LYS A 337 15.65 -15.11 -16.20
C LYS A 337 15.55 -15.51 -14.74
N LEU A 338 14.35 -15.95 -14.28
CA LEU A 338 14.11 -16.42 -12.92
C LEU A 338 15.13 -17.49 -12.52
N GLN A 339 15.31 -18.49 -13.38
CA GLN A 339 16.22 -19.61 -13.12
C GLN A 339 17.69 -19.19 -13.22
N ARG A 340 18.09 -18.53 -14.33
CA ARG A 340 19.51 -18.17 -14.57
C ARG A 340 20.07 -17.20 -13.55
N LYS A 341 19.24 -16.27 -13.04
CA LYS A 341 19.63 -15.24 -12.08
C LYS A 341 19.25 -15.59 -10.64
N ASN A 342 18.72 -16.78 -10.40
CA ASN A 342 18.33 -17.30 -9.09
C ASN A 342 17.40 -16.34 -8.32
N PHE A 343 16.43 -15.72 -9.02
CA PHE A 343 15.39 -14.92 -8.38
C PHE A 343 14.38 -15.80 -7.64
N ASP A 344 13.75 -15.26 -6.59
CA ASP A 344 12.58 -15.89 -5.93
C ASP A 344 11.33 -15.67 -6.75
N PHE A 345 11.17 -14.45 -7.29
CA PHE A 345 10.15 -14.14 -8.27
C PHE A 345 10.58 -12.97 -9.16
N ILE A 346 9.89 -12.85 -10.29
CA ILE A 346 10.07 -11.77 -11.27
C ILE A 346 8.78 -10.98 -11.39
N VAL A 347 8.92 -9.68 -11.45
CA VAL A 347 7.87 -8.74 -11.82
C VAL A 347 7.98 -8.48 -13.32
N LEU A 348 7.11 -9.09 -14.09
CA LEU A 348 7.04 -8.92 -15.53
C LEU A 348 6.13 -7.73 -15.87
N ASN A 349 6.67 -6.73 -16.53
CA ASN A 349 5.96 -5.57 -17.03
C ASN A 349 5.68 -5.74 -18.52
N SER A 350 4.41 -5.76 -18.91
CA SER A 350 4.01 -5.85 -20.31
C SER A 350 3.89 -4.47 -20.94
N LEU A 351 4.53 -4.25 -22.08
CA LEU A 351 4.41 -3.03 -22.87
C LEU A 351 3.19 -3.04 -23.81
N ARG A 352 2.45 -4.15 -23.89
CA ARG A 352 1.32 -4.34 -24.82
C ARG A 352 0.01 -3.74 -24.32
N VAL A 353 -0.05 -3.38 -23.02
CA VAL A 353 -1.27 -2.86 -22.40
C VAL A 353 -1.20 -1.35 -22.31
N GLU A 354 -2.24 -0.68 -22.80
CA GLU A 354 -2.38 0.77 -22.67
C GLU A 354 -2.43 1.18 -21.19
N GLY A 355 -1.64 2.18 -20.80
CA GLY A 355 -1.48 2.59 -19.40
C GLY A 355 -0.34 1.88 -18.65
N ALA A 356 0.28 0.83 -19.23
CA ALA A 356 1.51 0.24 -18.72
C ALA A 356 2.75 0.96 -19.32
N GLY A 357 3.80 1.15 -18.52
CA GLY A 357 5.05 1.69 -19.06
C GLY A 357 5.90 2.52 -18.11
N PHE A 358 7.03 3.02 -18.63
CA PHE A 358 8.08 3.66 -17.82
C PHE A 358 7.68 5.00 -17.18
N ARG A 359 6.93 5.84 -17.88
CA ARG A 359 6.70 7.24 -17.48
C ARG A 359 5.38 7.49 -16.74
N GLY A 360 4.38 6.62 -16.93
CA GLY A 360 3.07 6.73 -16.27
C GLY A 360 3.14 6.49 -14.76
N ASP A 361 2.04 6.81 -14.07
CA ASP A 361 1.88 6.55 -12.63
C ASP A 361 1.20 5.21 -12.35
N THR A 362 0.71 4.55 -13.40
CA THR A 362 0.08 3.23 -13.38
C THR A 362 0.99 2.17 -13.98
N ASN A 363 0.68 0.90 -13.69
CA ASN A 363 1.34 -0.24 -14.30
C ASN A 363 0.41 -1.46 -14.35
N VAL A 364 0.71 -2.39 -15.30
CA VAL A 364 0.12 -3.73 -15.38
C VAL A 364 1.29 -4.71 -15.31
N VAL A 365 1.32 -5.53 -14.30
CA VAL A 365 2.43 -6.46 -14.08
C VAL A 365 1.92 -7.87 -13.77
N SER A 366 2.76 -8.87 -14.03
CA SER A 366 2.57 -10.24 -13.57
C SER A 366 3.69 -10.61 -12.60
N LEU A 367 3.36 -11.24 -11.50
CA LEU A 367 4.32 -11.80 -10.55
C LEU A 367 4.53 -13.28 -10.92
N ILE A 368 5.74 -13.64 -11.30
CA ILE A 368 6.09 -14.99 -11.73
C ILE A 368 7.12 -15.58 -10.78
N ASP A 369 6.80 -16.71 -10.18
CA ASP A 369 7.71 -17.50 -9.35
C ASP A 369 7.78 -18.97 -9.85
N ARG A 370 8.32 -19.86 -9.03
CA ARG A 370 8.42 -21.29 -9.36
C ARG A 370 7.10 -22.05 -9.24
N GLU A 371 6.11 -21.49 -8.55
CA GLU A 371 4.80 -22.07 -8.30
C GLU A 371 3.77 -21.65 -9.36
N GLY A 372 4.01 -20.51 -10.03
CA GLY A 372 3.12 -20.03 -11.07
C GLY A 372 3.22 -18.56 -11.40
N ARG A 373 2.14 -18.05 -12.01
CA ARG A 373 1.98 -16.66 -12.45
C ARG A 373 0.72 -16.07 -11.85
N GLU A 374 0.84 -14.87 -11.30
CA GLU A 374 -0.24 -14.04 -10.79
C GLU A 374 -0.30 -12.73 -11.59
N ASP A 375 -1.39 -12.54 -12.31
CA ASP A 375 -1.60 -11.32 -13.12
C ASP A 375 -2.30 -10.26 -12.27
N LEU A 376 -1.69 -9.07 -12.15
CA LEU A 376 -2.27 -7.93 -11.46
C LEU A 376 -2.99 -7.01 -12.47
N PRO A 377 -4.16 -6.45 -12.12
CA PRO A 377 -4.86 -5.50 -12.98
C PRO A 377 -4.08 -4.19 -13.12
N LEU A 378 -4.56 -3.30 -13.98
CA LEU A 378 -4.05 -1.92 -14.05
C LEU A 378 -4.25 -1.23 -12.70
N MET A 379 -3.15 -0.84 -12.06
CA MET A 379 -3.18 -0.17 -10.76
C MET A 379 -2.06 0.86 -10.64
N SER A 380 -2.09 1.68 -9.58
CA SER A 380 -1.00 2.63 -9.33
C SER A 380 0.31 1.91 -9.05
N LYS A 381 1.46 2.55 -9.35
CA LYS A 381 2.79 1.99 -9.00
C LYS A 381 2.96 1.79 -7.49
N GLY A 382 2.30 2.60 -6.67
CA GLY A 382 2.26 2.40 -5.23
C GLY A 382 1.52 1.11 -4.84
N ASP A 383 0.40 0.79 -5.49
CA ASP A 383 -0.33 -0.46 -5.20
C ASP A 383 0.40 -1.69 -5.75
N VAL A 384 1.05 -1.57 -6.91
CA VAL A 384 1.97 -2.62 -7.41
C VAL A 384 3.09 -2.87 -6.40
N ALA A 385 3.69 -1.81 -5.84
CA ALA A 385 4.73 -1.94 -4.81
C ALA A 385 4.24 -2.68 -3.57
N LYS A 386 3.00 -2.42 -3.11
CA LYS A 386 2.38 -3.18 -2.00
C LYS A 386 2.29 -4.67 -2.32
N CYS A 387 1.77 -5.04 -3.50
CA CYS A 387 1.68 -6.45 -3.92
C CYS A 387 3.05 -7.13 -3.96
N ILE A 388 4.08 -6.42 -4.45
CA ILE A 388 5.46 -6.94 -4.48
C ILE A 388 5.97 -7.17 -3.06
N VAL A 389 5.82 -6.20 -2.16
CA VAL A 389 6.30 -6.31 -0.78
C VAL A 389 5.48 -7.33 0.01
N ASP A 390 4.16 -7.45 -0.20
CA ASP A 390 3.32 -8.52 0.37
C ASP A 390 3.83 -9.92 -0.02
N LYS A 391 4.28 -10.09 -1.28
CA LYS A 391 4.87 -11.35 -1.74
C LYS A 391 6.25 -11.58 -1.13
N MET A 392 7.06 -10.54 -1.00
CA MET A 392 8.37 -10.63 -0.32
C MET A 392 8.23 -11.05 1.14
N GLU A 393 7.28 -10.50 1.89
CA GLU A 393 7.03 -10.85 3.29
C GLU A 393 6.72 -12.33 3.50
N LYS A 394 6.00 -12.96 2.57
CA LYS A 394 5.69 -14.41 2.61
C LYS A 394 6.94 -15.28 2.44
N LEU A 395 8.00 -14.74 1.84
CA LEU A 395 9.26 -15.45 1.59
C LEU A 395 10.30 -15.22 2.69
N VAL A 396 10.10 -14.21 3.55
CA VAL A 396 10.99 -13.93 4.68
C VAL A 396 10.70 -14.94 5.79
N LYS A 397 11.73 -15.69 6.17
CA LYS A 397 11.69 -16.65 7.29
C LYS A 397 11.97 -15.96 8.62
#